data_c29ab555484739ec5f6fefeafe671815
#
_entry.id   c29ab555484739ec5f6fefeafe671815
#
_cell.length_a   1.000
_cell.length_b   1.000
_cell.length_c   1.000
_cell.angle_alpha   90.00
_cell.angle_beta   90.00
_cell.angle_gamma   90.00
#
_symmetry.space_group_name_H-M   'P 1'
#
loop_
_entity.id
_entity.type
_entity.pdbx_description
1 polymer ?
#
loop_
_entity_poly.entity_id
_entity_poly.type
_entity_poly.pdbx_seq_one_letter_code
_entity_poly.pdbx_strand_id
1 'polypeptide(L)'
;MSIERVPGASGASYSKAVAVSGAGRTVYISGHLAPGRSMAEQTNGCFDQIEAAIRAAGGSLEHVVRITAWLTSLDEYAEYARVRGERFGANLPASAAVKVAGLLQGALIEIDAIAFIPE
;
A
#
# COMPACT_ATOMS: atom_id res chain seq x y z
N MET A 1 3.93 0.13 -21.86
CA MET A 1 2.88 0.16 -20.83
C MET A 1 3.14 1.31 -19.87
N SER A 2 2.08 1.95 -19.40
CA SER A 2 2.21 3.12 -18.51
C SER A 2 2.79 2.75 -17.15
N ILE A 3 2.50 1.57 -16.65
CA ILE A 3 2.99 1.08 -15.36
C ILE A 3 3.73 -0.23 -15.60
N GLU A 4 5.02 -0.23 -15.28
CA GLU A 4 5.86 -1.41 -15.36
C GLU A 4 6.31 -1.82 -13.97
N ARG A 5 6.10 -3.08 -13.61
CA ARG A 5 6.45 -3.59 -12.28
C ARG A 5 7.61 -4.55 -12.39
N VAL A 6 8.72 -4.20 -11.74
CA VAL A 6 9.91 -5.07 -11.67
C VAL A 6 9.71 -6.03 -10.50
N PRO A 7 9.70 -7.35 -10.74
CA PRO A 7 9.45 -8.32 -9.69
C PRO A 7 10.46 -8.22 -8.54
N GLY A 8 9.96 -8.39 -7.32
CA GLY A 8 10.80 -8.56 -6.14
C GLY A 8 11.35 -9.97 -6.07
N ALA A 9 11.94 -10.34 -4.93
CA ALA A 9 12.42 -11.69 -4.69
C ALA A 9 11.27 -12.70 -4.80
N SER A 10 11.59 -13.96 -5.09
CA SER A 10 10.59 -15.01 -5.18
C SER A 10 9.74 -15.06 -3.91
N GLY A 11 8.41 -15.02 -4.09
CA GLY A 11 7.45 -15.01 -2.98
C GLY A 11 7.24 -13.66 -2.31
N ALA A 12 7.94 -12.60 -2.73
CA ALA A 12 7.73 -11.27 -2.17
C ALA A 12 6.36 -10.72 -2.54
N SER A 13 5.73 -10.00 -1.61
CA SER A 13 4.44 -9.35 -1.83
C SER A 13 4.58 -7.85 -2.14
N TYR A 14 5.68 -7.50 -2.82
CA TYR A 14 5.96 -6.15 -3.30
C TYR A 14 6.77 -6.22 -4.58
N SER A 15 6.75 -5.15 -5.38
CA SER A 15 7.64 -5.00 -6.53
C SER A 15 8.98 -4.42 -6.08
N LYS A 16 10.07 -4.85 -6.71
CA LYS A 16 11.40 -4.26 -6.46
C LYS A 16 11.43 -2.79 -6.87
N ALA A 17 10.76 -2.46 -7.96
CA ALA A 17 10.61 -1.11 -8.48
C ALA A 17 9.34 -1.03 -9.31
N VAL A 18 8.81 0.17 -9.48
CA VAL A 18 7.70 0.42 -10.41
C VAL A 18 8.06 1.64 -11.22
N ALA A 19 8.03 1.50 -12.54
CA ALA A 19 8.25 2.62 -13.46
C ALA A 19 6.91 3.06 -14.05
N VAL A 20 6.71 4.36 -14.13
CA VAL A 20 5.52 4.94 -14.76
C VAL A 20 5.95 5.82 -15.93
N SER A 21 5.16 5.84 -16.99
CA SER A 21 5.46 6.63 -18.19
C SER A 21 4.16 7.01 -18.89
N GLY A 22 4.27 7.99 -19.79
CA GLY A 22 3.14 8.44 -20.57
C GLY A 22 2.26 9.44 -19.82
N ALA A 23 1.20 9.88 -20.48
CA ALA A 23 0.25 10.82 -19.92
C ALA A 23 -0.63 10.14 -18.86
N GLY A 24 -0.95 10.88 -17.82
CA GLY A 24 -1.77 10.38 -16.74
C GLY A 24 -1.80 11.32 -15.57
N ARG A 25 -2.39 10.87 -14.47
CA ARG A 25 -2.48 11.66 -13.23
C ARG A 25 -1.80 10.92 -12.10
N THR A 26 -0.94 11.64 -11.39
CA THR A 26 -0.36 11.12 -10.13
C THR A 26 -1.26 11.52 -8.97
N VAL A 27 -1.59 10.57 -8.13
CA VAL A 27 -2.46 10.78 -6.97
C VAL A 27 -1.66 10.46 -5.71
N TYR A 28 -1.56 11.45 -4.83
CA TYR A 28 -0.90 11.30 -3.53
C TYR A 28 -1.97 11.05 -2.48
N ILE A 29 -1.86 9.94 -1.79
CA ILE A 29 -2.87 9.49 -0.82
C ILE A 29 -2.26 9.58 0.56
N SER A 30 -2.93 10.34 1.44
CA SER A 30 -2.51 10.56 2.81
C SER A 30 -2.38 9.25 3.58
N GLY A 31 -1.65 9.28 4.68
CA GLY A 31 -1.59 8.17 5.62
C GLY A 31 -2.97 7.91 6.22
N HIS A 32 -3.36 6.64 6.23
CA HIS A 32 -4.62 6.19 6.80
C HIS A 32 -4.37 5.22 7.94
N LEU A 33 -5.18 5.38 8.97
CA LEU A 33 -5.30 4.48 10.12
C LEU A 33 -6.66 3.80 10.02
N ALA A 34 -6.81 2.65 10.64
CA ALA A 34 -8.09 1.97 10.69
C ALA A 34 -8.27 1.27 12.04
N PRO A 35 -9.52 1.14 12.52
CA PRO A 35 -9.78 0.35 13.71
C PRO A 35 -9.60 -1.13 13.43
N GLY A 36 -9.37 -1.91 14.47
CA GLY A 36 -9.25 -3.36 14.37
C GLY A 36 -8.48 -3.91 15.55
N ARG A 37 -8.67 -5.21 15.79
CA ARG A 37 -8.06 -5.90 16.93
C ARG A 37 -6.73 -6.58 16.59
N SER A 38 -6.41 -6.67 15.30
CA SER A 38 -5.20 -7.34 14.83
C SER A 38 -4.52 -6.51 13.75
N MET A 39 -3.27 -6.85 13.47
CA MET A 39 -2.52 -6.25 12.37
C MET A 39 -3.25 -6.47 11.04
N ALA A 40 -3.77 -7.67 10.78
CA ALA A 40 -4.49 -7.97 9.55
C ALA A 40 -5.74 -7.11 9.39
N GLU A 41 -6.54 -6.97 10.45
CA GLU A 41 -7.76 -6.14 10.40
C GLU A 41 -7.43 -4.69 10.11
N GLN A 42 -6.43 -4.14 10.81
CA GLN A 42 -6.03 -2.75 10.60
C GLN A 42 -5.41 -2.54 9.22
N THR A 43 -4.60 -3.48 8.75
CA THR A 43 -4.00 -3.40 7.41
C THR A 43 -5.09 -3.40 6.34
N ASN A 44 -6.06 -4.31 6.42
CA ASN A 44 -7.18 -4.34 5.49
C ASN A 44 -7.98 -3.04 5.53
N GLY A 45 -8.24 -2.50 6.72
CA GLY A 45 -8.94 -1.23 6.88
C GLY A 45 -8.19 -0.07 6.25
N CYS A 46 -6.87 -0.02 6.38
CA CYS A 46 -6.04 0.99 5.71
C CYS A 46 -6.18 0.88 4.19
N PHE A 47 -6.09 -0.32 3.64
CA PHE A 47 -6.24 -0.52 2.20
C PHE A 47 -7.65 -0.22 1.71
N ASP A 48 -8.69 -0.48 2.51
CA ASP A 48 -10.06 -0.08 2.18
C ASP A 48 -10.15 1.44 2.01
N GLN A 49 -9.55 2.20 2.92
CA GLN A 49 -9.56 3.67 2.86
C GLN A 49 -8.73 4.19 1.68
N ILE A 50 -7.59 3.58 1.41
CA ILE A 50 -6.75 3.92 0.26
C ILE A 50 -7.53 3.64 -1.03
N GLU A 51 -8.19 2.50 -1.12
CA GLU A 51 -9.01 2.16 -2.29
C GLU A 51 -10.13 3.18 -2.51
N ALA A 52 -10.82 3.58 -1.44
CA ALA A 52 -11.87 4.59 -1.53
C ALA A 52 -11.32 5.92 -2.05
N ALA A 53 -10.15 6.34 -1.58
CA ALA A 53 -9.51 7.57 -2.03
C ALA A 53 -9.13 7.52 -3.51
N ILE A 54 -8.58 6.40 -3.98
CA ILE A 54 -8.20 6.23 -5.39
C ILE A 54 -9.44 6.21 -6.28
N ARG A 55 -10.51 5.53 -5.86
CA ARG A 55 -11.76 5.49 -6.61
C ARG A 55 -12.39 6.88 -6.73
N ALA A 56 -12.31 7.69 -5.68
CA ALA A 56 -12.76 9.07 -5.74
C ALA A 56 -11.95 9.89 -6.75
N ALA A 57 -10.71 9.52 -7.00
CA ALA A 57 -9.86 10.16 -8.00
C ALA A 57 -9.95 9.53 -9.40
N GLY A 58 -10.80 8.52 -9.56
CA GLY A 58 -11.05 7.88 -10.86
C GLY A 58 -10.20 6.67 -11.17
N GLY A 59 -9.54 6.09 -10.18
CA GLY A 59 -8.70 4.89 -10.34
C GLY A 59 -9.13 3.73 -9.46
N SER A 60 -8.22 2.78 -9.31
CA SER A 60 -8.42 1.58 -8.50
C SER A 60 -7.10 1.14 -7.87
N LEU A 61 -7.12 0.10 -7.03
CA LEU A 61 -5.91 -0.39 -6.37
C LEU A 61 -4.81 -0.81 -7.34
N GLU A 62 -5.16 -1.25 -8.55
CA GLU A 62 -4.17 -1.62 -9.57
C GLU A 62 -3.28 -0.45 -10.00
N HIS A 63 -3.71 0.78 -9.73
CA HIS A 63 -2.95 1.99 -10.07
C HIS A 63 -1.97 2.41 -8.99
N VAL A 64 -1.97 1.75 -7.83
CA VAL A 64 -1.02 2.07 -6.75
C VAL A 64 0.38 1.63 -7.17
N VAL A 65 1.31 2.57 -7.13
CA VAL A 65 2.70 2.31 -7.53
C VAL A 65 3.65 2.30 -6.34
N ARG A 66 3.29 2.96 -5.25
CA ARG A 66 4.13 3.03 -4.05
C ARG A 66 3.26 3.04 -2.80
N ILE A 67 3.67 2.28 -1.79
CA ILE A 67 3.13 2.41 -0.43
C ILE A 67 4.27 2.52 0.57
N THR A 68 4.03 3.21 1.66
CA THR A 68 4.88 3.18 2.84
C THR A 68 4.01 2.79 4.01
N ALA A 69 4.48 1.83 4.80
CA ALA A 69 3.80 1.36 5.99
C ALA A 69 4.66 1.66 7.22
N TRP A 70 4.06 2.28 8.22
CA TRP A 70 4.65 2.51 9.52
C TRP A 70 3.98 1.58 10.51
N LEU A 71 4.78 0.75 11.20
CA LEU A 71 4.28 -0.25 12.14
C LEU A 71 4.85 0.03 13.52
N THR A 72 4.06 -0.19 14.56
CA THR A 72 4.55 -0.03 15.93
C THR A 72 5.36 -1.24 16.40
N SER A 73 5.25 -2.37 15.69
CA SER A 73 6.04 -3.57 15.94
C SER A 73 6.29 -4.31 14.63
N LEU A 74 7.50 -4.80 14.42
CA LEU A 74 7.83 -5.63 13.28
C LEU A 74 7.54 -7.13 13.52
N ASP A 75 7.14 -7.49 14.74
CA ASP A 75 6.80 -8.88 15.08
C ASP A 75 5.64 -9.41 14.24
N GLU A 76 4.76 -8.53 13.80
CA GLU A 76 3.59 -8.87 12.99
C GLU A 76 3.75 -8.47 11.52
N TYR A 77 4.99 -8.21 11.09
CA TYR A 77 5.26 -7.82 9.70
C TYR A 77 4.71 -8.85 8.70
N ALA A 78 4.87 -10.14 8.98
CA ALA A 78 4.42 -11.20 8.08
C ALA A 78 2.90 -11.14 7.83
N GLU A 79 2.13 -10.77 8.84
CA GLU A 79 0.67 -10.63 8.74
C GLU A 79 0.32 -9.45 7.80
N TYR A 80 0.99 -8.31 7.98
CA TYR A 80 0.86 -7.17 7.07
C TYR A 80 1.24 -7.56 5.64
N ALA A 81 2.39 -8.23 5.45
CA ALA A 81 2.86 -8.60 4.12
C ALA A 81 1.90 -9.56 3.41
N ARG A 82 1.27 -10.48 4.15
CA ARG A 82 0.26 -11.39 3.60
C ARG A 82 -0.95 -10.60 3.08
N VAL A 83 -1.46 -9.69 3.87
CA VAL A 83 -2.61 -8.86 3.47
C VAL A 83 -2.25 -8.01 2.25
N ARG A 84 -1.06 -7.43 2.23
CA ARG A 84 -0.57 -6.66 1.07
C ARG A 84 -0.61 -7.50 -0.20
N GLY A 85 -0.10 -8.72 -0.15
CA GLY A 85 -0.12 -9.63 -1.29
C GLY A 85 -1.53 -9.98 -1.75
N GLU A 86 -2.44 -10.24 -0.81
CA GLU A 86 -3.83 -10.56 -1.11
C GLU A 86 -4.56 -9.39 -1.78
N ARG A 87 -4.33 -8.18 -1.29
CA ARG A 87 -5.05 -6.99 -1.77
C ARG A 87 -4.55 -6.52 -3.14
N PHE A 88 -3.27 -6.61 -3.41
CA PHE A 88 -2.69 -6.12 -4.67
C PHE A 88 -2.57 -7.20 -5.74
N GLY A 89 -2.51 -8.48 -5.36
CA GLY A 89 -2.47 -9.59 -6.32
C GLY A 89 -1.32 -9.47 -7.30
N ALA A 90 -1.63 -9.39 -8.60
CA ALA A 90 -0.63 -9.28 -9.65
C ALA A 90 -0.04 -7.85 -9.78
N ASN A 91 -0.66 -6.87 -9.12
CA ASN A 91 -0.30 -5.45 -9.27
C ASN A 91 0.41 -4.94 -8.01
N LEU A 92 1.51 -5.58 -7.64
CA LEU A 92 2.24 -5.28 -6.41
C LEU A 92 2.97 -3.93 -6.50
N PRO A 93 2.78 -3.04 -5.51
CA PRO A 93 3.47 -1.77 -5.48
C PRO A 93 4.91 -1.90 -4.99
N ALA A 94 5.73 -0.91 -5.29
CA ALA A 94 6.97 -0.71 -4.54
C ALA A 94 6.60 -0.35 -3.10
N SER A 95 7.39 -0.80 -2.14
CA SER A 95 7.01 -0.70 -0.74
C SER A 95 8.21 -0.52 0.17
N ALA A 96 8.01 0.23 1.24
CA ALA A 96 8.89 0.23 2.41
C ALA A 96 8.03 0.04 3.65
N ALA A 97 8.56 -0.65 4.64
CA ALA A 97 7.93 -0.81 5.94
C ALA A 97 8.96 -0.49 7.02
N VAL A 98 8.57 0.34 7.97
CA VAL A 98 9.46 0.79 9.04
C VAL A 98 8.75 0.72 10.38
N LYS A 99 9.52 0.47 11.43
CA LYS A 99 9.02 0.55 12.80
C LYS A 99 9.05 2.00 13.28
N VAL A 100 7.99 2.42 13.96
CA VAL A 100 7.90 3.73 14.59
C VAL A 100 7.57 3.59 16.07
N ALA A 101 7.85 4.64 16.84
CA ALA A 101 7.63 4.62 18.28
C ALA A 101 6.15 4.58 18.66
N GLY A 102 5.27 5.13 17.81
CA GLY A 102 3.83 5.14 18.05
C GLY A 102 3.12 5.81 16.90
N LEU A 103 1.82 5.61 16.85
CA LEU A 103 0.91 6.18 15.86
C LEU A 103 -0.28 6.81 16.57
N LEU A 104 -0.94 7.72 15.86
CA LEU A 104 -2.15 8.35 16.37
C LEU A 104 -3.20 7.28 16.72
N GLN A 105 -4.02 7.55 17.72
CA GLN A 105 -5.13 6.70 18.16
C GLN A 105 -4.71 5.29 18.59
N GLY A 106 -3.44 5.11 18.97
CA GLY A 106 -2.94 3.80 19.37
C GLY A 106 -2.93 2.76 18.25
N ALA A 107 -2.91 3.19 16.99
CA ALA A 107 -2.92 2.28 15.85
C ALA A 107 -1.67 1.41 15.80
N LEU A 108 -1.80 0.22 15.25
CA LEU A 108 -0.70 -0.72 15.03
C LEU A 108 0.04 -0.43 13.72
N ILE A 109 -0.65 0.15 12.75
CA ILE A 109 -0.13 0.42 11.41
C ILE A 109 -0.78 1.66 10.81
N GLU A 110 0.01 2.39 10.05
CA GLU A 110 -0.45 3.48 9.18
C GLU A 110 0.13 3.25 7.80
N ILE A 111 -0.64 3.51 6.74
CA ILE A 111 -0.18 3.33 5.36
C ILE A 111 -0.56 4.55 4.54
N ASP A 112 0.39 5.07 3.75
CA ASP A 112 0.11 6.01 2.69
C ASP A 112 0.41 5.38 1.32
N ALA A 113 0.04 6.06 0.25
CA ALA A 113 0.22 5.52 -1.08
C ALA A 113 0.40 6.62 -2.13
N ILE A 114 1.02 6.24 -3.23
CA ILE A 114 1.07 7.03 -4.45
C ILE A 114 0.51 6.17 -5.57
N ALA A 115 -0.39 6.72 -6.35
CA ALA A 115 -0.99 6.04 -7.50
C ALA A 115 -0.72 6.81 -8.79
N PHE A 116 -0.73 6.11 -9.91
CA PHE A 116 -0.66 6.72 -11.23
C PHE A 116 -1.81 6.17 -12.07
N ILE A 117 -2.69 7.05 -12.52
CA ILE A 117 -3.86 6.69 -13.31
C ILE A 117 -3.58 7.10 -14.75
N PRO A 118 -3.27 6.14 -15.65
CA PRO A 118 -3.01 6.45 -17.06
C PRO A 118 -4.24 7.06 -17.74
N GLU A 119 -3.97 7.91 -18.70
CA GLU A 119 -4.99 8.42 -19.60
C GLU A 119 -5.56 7.35 -20.52
#